data_3f2aca272cbd95541189bad74239897d
#
_entry.id   3f2aca272cbd95541189bad74239897d
#
_cell.length_a   1.000
_cell.length_b   1.000
_cell.length_c   1.000
_cell.angle_alpha   90.00
_cell.angle_beta   90.00
_cell.angle_gamma   90.00
#
_symmetry.space_group_name_H-M   'P 1'
#
loop_
_entity.id
_entity.type
_entity.pdbx_description
1 polymer ?
#
loop_
_entity_poly.entity_id
_entity_poly.type
_entity_poly.pdbx_seq_one_letter_code
_entity_poly.pdbx_strand_id
1 'polypeptide(L)'
;MTKPVPGTLQEGGAPFQTTHWTVVLQAGQVDADESARKALATFSETYWPPLYTFVRRRGYSPADAQDIVQGFFVHLFEHNTLTRADQEKGRLRTFLLGSLQNFLLKQRERMSAIKRGGNQQLVSFDLHLPETEAAMQATAHLDQVSCYDLTWASTIVKRSWQQLHQTLVAEGKAQWLDELKPFVAGVVAVPPNQEEVAARLGVPVATLRTWLSRLRQRYRELLRAEVATTVSDPADVNEELRYLHRVLMV
;
A
#
# COMPACT_ATOMS: atom_id res chain seq x y z
N MET A 1 -47.70 -21.66 -15.30
CA MET A 1 -47.51 -20.23 -14.93
C MET A 1 -46.19 -20.10 -14.17
N THR A 2 -45.14 -19.80 -14.90
CA THR A 2 -43.76 -19.67 -14.38
C THR A 2 -43.53 -18.20 -14.07
N LYS A 3 -43.15 -17.87 -12.82
CA LYS A 3 -42.79 -16.52 -12.39
C LYS A 3 -41.45 -16.13 -13.03
N PRO A 4 -41.30 -14.93 -13.56
CA PRO A 4 -39.99 -14.44 -14.04
C PRO A 4 -39.10 -14.05 -12.87
N VAL A 5 -37.83 -14.47 -12.95
CA VAL A 5 -36.74 -14.04 -12.09
C VAL A 5 -36.38 -12.58 -12.48
N PRO A 6 -36.23 -11.64 -11.56
CA PRO A 6 -35.83 -10.29 -11.91
C PRO A 6 -34.36 -10.30 -12.32
N GLY A 7 -34.11 -10.07 -13.62
CA GLY A 7 -32.77 -9.77 -14.13
C GLY A 7 -32.36 -8.36 -13.73
N THR A 8 -31.31 -8.23 -12.99
CA THR A 8 -30.64 -6.96 -12.69
C THR A 8 -29.85 -6.52 -13.91
N LEU A 9 -30.47 -5.72 -14.79
CA LEU A 9 -29.76 -4.86 -15.72
C LEU A 9 -29.44 -3.56 -14.99
N GLN A 10 -28.22 -3.38 -14.54
CA GLN A 10 -27.63 -2.06 -14.29
C GLN A 10 -26.65 -1.77 -15.42
N GLU A 11 -27.17 -1.15 -16.47
CA GLU A 11 -26.37 -0.44 -17.47
C GLU A 11 -25.88 0.86 -16.84
N GLY A 12 -24.57 1.13 -16.92
CA GLY A 12 -23.97 2.44 -16.64
C GLY A 12 -23.10 2.56 -15.39
N GLY A 13 -22.64 1.48 -14.78
CA GLY A 13 -21.63 1.54 -13.74
C GLY A 13 -20.24 1.71 -14.35
N ALA A 14 -19.44 2.69 -13.87
CA ALA A 14 -18.00 2.74 -14.10
C ALA A 14 -17.40 1.36 -13.81
N PRO A 15 -16.37 0.91 -14.57
CA PRO A 15 -15.78 -0.41 -14.35
C PRO A 15 -15.40 -0.53 -12.88
N PHE A 16 -15.87 -1.58 -12.21
CA PHE A 16 -15.54 -1.89 -10.83
C PHE A 16 -14.03 -1.92 -10.73
N GLN A 17 -13.45 -0.91 -10.07
CA GLN A 17 -12.03 -0.95 -9.75
C GLN A 17 -11.81 -2.15 -8.82
N THR A 18 -10.96 -3.07 -9.27
CA THR A 18 -10.56 -4.21 -8.45
C THR A 18 -9.88 -3.68 -7.21
N THR A 19 -10.55 -3.73 -6.06
CA THR A 19 -9.96 -3.31 -4.79
C THR A 19 -8.98 -4.39 -4.32
N HIS A 20 -8.03 -4.03 -3.45
CA HIS A 20 -7.13 -5.01 -2.82
C HIS A 20 -7.91 -6.10 -2.07
N TRP A 21 -9.10 -5.80 -1.55
CA TRP A 21 -10.03 -6.79 -0.99
C TRP A 21 -10.43 -7.86 -2.01
N THR A 22 -10.84 -7.44 -3.20
CA THR A 22 -11.25 -8.35 -4.28
C THR A 22 -10.09 -9.24 -4.71
N VAL A 23 -8.88 -8.66 -4.83
CA VAL A 23 -7.66 -9.40 -5.20
C VAL A 23 -7.36 -10.52 -4.22
N VAL A 24 -7.43 -10.19 -2.95
CA VAL A 24 -7.10 -11.14 -1.89
C VAL A 24 -8.17 -12.24 -1.79
N LEU A 25 -9.44 -11.91 -2.03
CA LEU A 25 -10.52 -12.89 -2.11
C LEU A 25 -10.39 -13.83 -3.31
N GLN A 26 -9.83 -13.36 -4.42
CA GLN A 26 -9.65 -14.14 -5.65
C GLN A 26 -8.34 -14.93 -5.68
N ALA A 27 -7.34 -14.55 -4.89
CA ALA A 27 -6.03 -15.20 -4.85
C ALA A 27 -6.05 -16.68 -4.43
N GLY A 28 -7.13 -17.13 -3.80
CA GLY A 28 -7.37 -18.55 -3.48
C GLY A 28 -7.93 -19.39 -4.64
N GLN A 29 -8.20 -18.81 -5.81
CA GLN A 29 -8.70 -19.54 -6.97
C GLN A 29 -7.53 -19.96 -7.88
N VAL A 30 -7.50 -21.24 -8.24
CA VAL A 30 -6.35 -21.93 -8.91
C VAL A 30 -6.07 -21.41 -10.33
N ASP A 31 -7.00 -20.71 -10.98
CA ASP A 31 -6.89 -20.20 -12.36
C ASP A 31 -6.70 -18.65 -12.39
N ALA A 32 -5.76 -18.14 -11.59
CA ALA A 32 -5.44 -16.71 -11.61
C ALA A 32 -4.86 -16.30 -12.98
N ASP A 33 -5.59 -15.47 -13.71
CA ASP A 33 -5.11 -14.84 -14.94
C ASP A 33 -3.98 -13.82 -14.66
N GLU A 34 -3.38 -13.27 -15.70
CA GLU A 34 -2.30 -12.27 -15.61
C GLU A 34 -2.73 -11.03 -14.79
N SER A 35 -4.00 -10.66 -14.86
CA SER A 35 -4.58 -9.54 -14.11
C SER A 35 -4.58 -9.83 -12.61
N ALA A 36 -4.98 -11.03 -12.20
CA ALA A 36 -4.98 -11.45 -10.79
C ALA A 36 -3.56 -11.53 -10.21
N ARG A 37 -2.59 -12.02 -11.00
CA ARG A 37 -1.16 -12.04 -10.59
C ARG A 37 -0.61 -10.63 -10.38
N LYS A 38 -0.89 -9.71 -11.30
CA LYS A 38 -0.49 -8.30 -11.19
C LYS A 38 -1.11 -7.62 -9.98
N ALA A 39 -2.38 -7.87 -9.74
CA ALA A 39 -3.09 -7.34 -8.60
C ALA A 39 -2.54 -7.88 -7.27
N LEU A 40 -2.17 -9.18 -7.21
CA LEU A 40 -1.53 -9.80 -6.06
C LEU A 40 -0.13 -9.21 -5.81
N ALA A 41 0.65 -8.98 -6.86
CA ALA A 41 1.95 -8.30 -6.76
C ALA A 41 1.79 -6.90 -6.17
N THR A 42 0.84 -6.11 -6.70
CA THR A 42 0.51 -4.76 -6.20
C THR A 42 0.11 -4.79 -4.72
N PHE A 43 -0.73 -5.74 -4.32
CA PHE A 43 -1.12 -5.94 -2.92
C PHE A 43 0.10 -6.23 -2.05
N SER A 44 0.94 -7.18 -2.47
CA SER A 44 2.14 -7.55 -1.73
C SER A 44 3.11 -6.38 -1.58
N GLU A 45 3.39 -5.64 -2.65
CA GLU A 45 4.23 -4.43 -2.62
C GLU A 45 3.69 -3.34 -1.69
N THR A 46 2.35 -3.23 -1.57
CA THR A 46 1.71 -2.23 -0.72
C THR A 46 1.79 -2.60 0.76
N TYR A 47 1.58 -3.88 1.10
CA TYR A 47 1.42 -4.30 2.49
C TYR A 47 2.64 -5.01 3.09
N TRP A 48 3.57 -5.47 2.27
CA TRP A 48 4.82 -6.07 2.78
C TRP A 48 5.62 -5.09 3.68
N PRO A 49 5.93 -3.85 3.26
CA PRO A 49 6.75 -2.96 4.07
C PRO A 49 6.14 -2.64 5.44
N PRO A 50 4.85 -2.27 5.55
CA PRO A 50 4.25 -1.99 6.86
C PRO A 50 4.18 -3.22 7.76
N LEU A 51 3.84 -4.40 7.24
CA LEU A 51 3.79 -5.65 8.01
C LEU A 51 5.19 -6.05 8.50
N TYR A 52 6.20 -5.95 7.63
CA TYR A 52 7.59 -6.19 8.00
C TYR A 52 8.06 -5.22 9.10
N THR A 53 7.82 -3.93 8.95
CA THR A 53 8.16 -2.91 9.95
C THR A 53 7.50 -3.23 11.30
N PHE A 54 6.25 -3.64 11.31
CA PHE A 54 5.55 -4.03 12.53
C PHE A 54 6.21 -5.22 13.23
N VAL A 55 6.58 -6.27 12.48
CA VAL A 55 7.26 -7.46 13.03
C VAL A 55 8.65 -7.10 13.55
N ARG A 56 9.42 -6.31 12.80
CA ARG A 56 10.74 -5.82 13.24
C ARG A 56 10.66 -5.03 14.56
N ARG A 57 9.63 -4.18 14.71
CA ARG A 57 9.38 -3.40 15.94
C ARG A 57 9.01 -4.27 17.15
N ARG A 58 8.63 -5.52 16.93
CA ARG A 58 8.43 -6.52 17.99
C ARG A 58 9.72 -7.22 18.42
N GLY A 59 10.87 -6.82 17.87
CA GLY A 59 12.20 -7.33 18.24
C GLY A 59 12.63 -8.58 17.47
N TYR A 60 11.93 -8.98 16.41
CA TYR A 60 12.38 -10.06 15.54
C TYR A 60 13.59 -9.63 14.71
N SER A 61 14.50 -10.55 14.42
CA SER A 61 15.63 -10.29 13.51
C SER A 61 15.13 -9.96 12.08
N PRO A 62 15.94 -9.36 11.19
CA PRO A 62 15.57 -9.16 9.80
C PRO A 62 15.11 -10.44 9.10
N ALA A 63 15.84 -11.54 9.26
CA ALA A 63 15.52 -12.82 8.66
C ALA A 63 14.20 -13.39 9.21
N ASP A 64 14.04 -13.43 10.55
CA ASP A 64 12.80 -13.92 11.15
C ASP A 64 11.59 -13.08 10.73
N ALA A 65 11.75 -11.76 10.61
CA ALA A 65 10.66 -10.87 10.19
C ALA A 65 10.24 -11.13 8.73
N GLN A 66 11.20 -11.39 7.83
CA GLN A 66 10.92 -11.79 6.45
C GLN A 66 10.16 -13.10 6.41
N ASP A 67 10.64 -14.13 7.12
CA ASP A 67 10.01 -15.45 7.17
C ASP A 67 8.58 -15.38 7.74
N ILE A 68 8.40 -14.59 8.81
CA ILE A 68 7.08 -14.39 9.42
C ILE A 68 6.11 -13.72 8.46
N VAL A 69 6.52 -12.63 7.79
CA VAL A 69 5.65 -11.92 6.86
C VAL A 69 5.33 -12.79 5.65
N GLN A 70 6.32 -13.51 5.11
CA GLN A 70 6.10 -14.47 4.03
C GLN A 70 5.11 -15.58 4.44
N GLY A 71 5.33 -16.21 5.59
CA GLY A 71 4.43 -17.23 6.12
C GLY A 71 3.02 -16.70 6.40
N PHE A 72 2.91 -15.43 6.81
CA PHE A 72 1.62 -14.76 6.97
C PHE A 72 0.90 -14.58 5.63
N PHE A 73 1.58 -14.16 4.57
CA PHE A 73 0.97 -14.04 3.23
C PHE A 73 0.51 -15.41 2.71
N VAL A 74 1.32 -16.46 2.86
CA VAL A 74 0.93 -17.83 2.51
C VAL A 74 -0.33 -18.23 3.30
N HIS A 75 -0.34 -18.03 4.62
CA HIS A 75 -1.49 -18.32 5.46
C HIS A 75 -2.75 -17.53 5.06
N LEU A 76 -2.58 -16.26 4.69
CA LEU A 76 -3.66 -15.37 4.26
C LEU A 76 -4.35 -15.90 3.00
N PHE A 77 -3.56 -16.37 2.01
CA PHE A 77 -4.06 -16.82 0.72
C PHE A 77 -4.57 -18.27 0.74
N GLU A 78 -3.88 -19.19 1.43
CA GLU A 78 -4.27 -20.60 1.47
C GLU A 78 -5.54 -20.88 2.28
N HIS A 79 -5.77 -20.13 3.36
CA HIS A 79 -6.84 -20.45 4.30
C HIS A 79 -8.13 -19.67 4.08
N ASN A 80 -8.27 -18.93 2.95
CA ASN A 80 -9.44 -18.08 2.71
C ASN A 80 -9.84 -17.26 3.94
N THR A 81 -8.86 -16.88 4.76
CA THR A 81 -9.07 -16.15 6.03
C THR A 81 -9.83 -14.85 5.79
N LEU A 82 -9.78 -14.40 4.57
CA LEU A 82 -10.38 -13.16 4.08
C LEU A 82 -11.87 -13.28 3.74
N THR A 83 -12.37 -14.48 3.43
CA THR A 83 -13.82 -14.68 3.24
C THR A 83 -14.59 -14.53 4.55
N ARG A 84 -13.89 -14.65 5.70
CA ARG A 84 -14.42 -14.40 7.04
C ARG A 84 -14.23 -12.95 7.49
N ALA A 85 -13.45 -12.16 6.75
CA ALA A 85 -13.33 -10.74 6.99
C ALA A 85 -14.64 -10.08 6.56
N ASP A 86 -15.37 -9.59 7.54
CA ASP A 86 -16.56 -8.80 7.30
C ASP A 86 -16.15 -7.50 6.59
N GLN A 87 -16.30 -7.50 5.26
CA GLN A 87 -15.95 -6.35 4.41
C GLN A 87 -16.71 -5.08 4.83
N GLU A 88 -17.83 -5.24 5.53
CA GLU A 88 -18.66 -4.14 6.00
C GLU A 88 -18.07 -3.44 7.25
N LYS A 89 -17.09 -4.05 7.94
CA LYS A 89 -16.64 -3.59 9.26
C LYS A 89 -15.26 -2.97 9.33
N GLY A 90 -14.54 -2.77 8.22
CA GLY A 90 -13.21 -2.20 8.43
C GLY A 90 -12.34 -1.96 7.20
N ARG A 91 -11.28 -1.23 7.46
CA ARG A 91 -10.23 -0.94 6.49
C ARG A 91 -9.30 -2.12 6.36
N LEU A 92 -8.89 -2.45 5.14
CA LEU A 92 -8.04 -3.61 4.86
C LEU A 92 -6.74 -3.58 5.69
N ARG A 93 -6.10 -2.41 5.86
CA ARG A 93 -4.90 -2.27 6.68
C ARG A 93 -5.10 -2.70 8.14
N THR A 94 -6.24 -2.33 8.73
CA THR A 94 -6.60 -2.70 10.12
C THR A 94 -6.84 -4.20 10.24
N PHE A 95 -7.54 -4.78 9.27
CA PHE A 95 -7.76 -6.22 9.20
C PHE A 95 -6.44 -6.99 9.08
N LEU A 96 -5.53 -6.56 8.18
CA LEU A 96 -4.23 -7.22 8.00
C LEU A 96 -3.38 -7.16 9.27
N LEU A 97 -3.35 -6.02 9.95
CA LEU A 97 -2.62 -5.87 11.19
C LEU A 97 -3.17 -6.79 12.29
N GLY A 98 -4.50 -6.83 12.47
CA GLY A 98 -5.15 -7.73 13.43
C GLY A 98 -4.91 -9.20 13.09
N SER A 99 -5.00 -9.57 11.82
CA SER A 99 -4.73 -10.93 11.35
C SER A 99 -3.28 -11.35 11.58
N LEU A 100 -2.30 -10.45 11.32
CA LEU A 100 -0.88 -10.70 11.61
C LEU A 100 -0.65 -10.88 13.11
N GLN A 101 -1.27 -10.08 13.96
CA GLN A 101 -1.16 -10.22 15.42
C GLN A 101 -1.64 -11.60 15.89
N ASN A 102 -2.79 -12.06 15.38
CA ASN A 102 -3.32 -13.39 15.67
C ASN A 102 -2.41 -14.51 15.13
N PHE A 103 -1.85 -14.34 13.94
CA PHE A 103 -0.88 -15.26 13.35
C PHE A 103 0.37 -15.40 14.23
N LEU A 104 0.93 -14.29 14.71
CA LEU A 104 2.09 -14.27 15.61
C LEU A 104 1.81 -14.96 16.95
N LEU A 105 0.62 -14.78 17.52
CA LEU A 105 0.21 -15.49 18.74
C LEU A 105 0.20 -16.99 18.52
N LYS A 106 -0.46 -17.47 17.47
CA LYS A 106 -0.50 -18.91 17.11
C LYS A 106 0.89 -19.48 16.82
N GLN A 107 1.78 -18.72 16.16
CA GLN A 107 3.17 -19.16 15.97
C GLN A 107 3.91 -19.32 17.30
N ARG A 108 3.78 -18.37 18.23
CA ARG A 108 4.39 -18.49 19.57
C ARG A 108 3.88 -19.71 20.33
N GLU A 109 2.59 -19.98 20.30
CA GLU A 109 1.99 -21.16 20.91
C GLU A 109 2.54 -22.45 20.29
N ARG A 110 2.65 -22.53 18.95
CA ARG A 110 3.25 -23.66 18.24
C ARG A 110 4.74 -23.83 18.58
N MET A 111 5.52 -22.76 18.58
CA MET A 111 6.94 -22.80 18.93
C MET A 111 7.16 -23.22 20.39
N SER A 112 6.31 -22.80 21.31
CA SER A 112 6.35 -23.25 22.70
C SER A 112 5.96 -24.73 22.87
N ALA A 113 5.08 -25.24 22.01
CA ALA A 113 4.73 -26.66 21.94
C ALA A 113 5.83 -27.51 21.26
N ILE A 114 6.49 -26.97 20.21
CA ILE A 114 7.56 -27.63 19.43
C ILE A 114 8.90 -27.63 20.19
N LYS A 115 9.19 -26.66 21.06
CA LYS A 115 10.36 -26.74 21.96
C LYS A 115 10.36 -28.02 22.79
N ARG A 116 9.29 -28.79 22.71
CA ARG A 116 9.16 -30.16 23.26
C ARG A 116 9.33 -31.27 22.20
N GLY A 117 9.66 -30.99 20.94
CA GLY A 117 9.97 -31.98 19.91
C GLY A 117 9.80 -31.49 18.47
N GLY A 118 10.89 -31.29 17.74
CA GLY A 118 10.95 -31.35 16.28
C GLY A 118 11.25 -30.07 15.51
N ASN A 119 12.20 -30.22 14.60
CA ASN A 119 12.83 -29.18 13.74
C ASN A 119 12.13 -29.13 12.37
N GLN A 120 11.67 -27.97 11.91
CA GLN A 120 11.28 -27.76 10.51
C GLN A 120 12.03 -26.55 9.95
N GLN A 121 12.75 -26.77 8.82
CA GLN A 121 13.42 -25.75 8.03
C GLN A 121 12.42 -25.02 7.13
N LEU A 122 12.43 -23.67 7.18
CA LEU A 122 11.70 -22.79 6.28
C LEU A 122 12.62 -22.30 5.17
N VAL A 123 12.09 -22.26 3.95
CA VAL A 123 12.81 -21.78 2.75
C VAL A 123 12.71 -20.26 2.70
N SER A 124 13.85 -19.58 2.65
CA SER A 124 13.97 -18.12 2.63
C SER A 124 13.75 -17.56 1.23
N PHE A 125 12.93 -16.50 1.13
CA PHE A 125 12.78 -15.68 -0.08
C PHE A 125 13.45 -14.32 0.18
N ASP A 126 14.47 -13.99 -0.59
CA ASP A 126 15.35 -12.83 -0.34
C ASP A 126 14.74 -11.55 -0.94
N LEU A 127 13.85 -10.89 -0.19
CA LEU A 127 13.39 -9.54 -0.47
C LEU A 127 14.11 -8.56 0.46
N HIS A 128 15.35 -8.27 0.13
CA HIS A 128 16.14 -7.26 0.84
C HIS A 128 15.62 -5.86 0.49
N LEU A 129 14.97 -5.18 1.47
CA LEU A 129 14.53 -3.79 1.34
C LEU A 129 15.41 -2.88 2.21
N PRO A 130 16.56 -2.39 1.68
CA PRO A 130 17.47 -1.50 2.44
C PRO A 130 16.77 -0.24 2.94
N GLU A 131 15.79 0.26 2.19
CA GLU A 131 14.99 1.43 2.54
C GLU A 131 14.16 1.23 3.82
N THR A 132 13.78 -0.03 4.15
CA THR A 132 12.97 -0.32 5.34
C THR A 132 13.78 -0.17 6.63
N GLU A 133 15.07 -0.51 6.62
CA GLU A 133 15.95 -0.33 7.80
C GLU A 133 16.19 1.16 8.09
N ALA A 134 16.42 1.99 7.08
CA ALA A 134 16.55 3.44 7.24
C ALA A 134 15.25 4.08 7.78
N ALA A 135 14.09 3.66 7.26
CA ALA A 135 12.80 4.11 7.76
C ALA A 135 12.56 3.69 9.22
N MET A 136 13.02 2.51 9.62
CA MET A 136 12.97 2.05 11.00
C MET A 136 13.79 2.91 11.95
N GLN A 137 14.98 3.34 11.56
CA GLN A 137 15.82 4.22 12.36
C GLN A 137 15.17 5.60 12.53
N ALA A 138 14.65 6.18 11.46
CA ALA A 138 13.97 7.48 11.47
C ALA A 138 12.74 7.50 12.39
N THR A 139 12.08 6.36 12.57
CA THR A 139 10.84 6.21 13.36
C THR A 139 11.08 5.55 14.73
N ALA A 140 12.30 5.60 15.26
CA ALA A 140 12.67 4.92 16.51
C ALA A 140 11.83 5.33 17.73
N HIS A 141 11.27 6.52 17.72
CA HIS A 141 10.43 7.10 18.79
C HIS A 141 8.95 6.69 18.72
N LEU A 142 8.50 6.06 17.63
CA LEU A 142 7.10 5.67 17.44
C LEU A 142 6.83 4.25 17.97
N ASP A 143 5.60 4.02 18.42
CA ASP A 143 5.13 2.68 18.76
C ASP A 143 4.93 1.80 17.50
N GLN A 144 4.68 0.51 17.71
CA GLN A 144 4.61 -0.48 16.63
C GLN A 144 3.47 -0.21 15.64
N VAL A 145 2.31 0.24 16.12
CA VAL A 145 1.12 0.51 15.30
C VAL A 145 1.32 1.80 14.52
N SER A 146 1.83 2.84 15.16
CA SER A 146 2.15 4.11 14.49
C SER A 146 3.21 3.91 13.40
N CYS A 147 4.23 3.07 13.63
CA CYS A 147 5.22 2.71 12.60
C CYS A 147 4.57 1.97 11.42
N TYR A 148 3.65 1.04 11.69
CA TYR A 148 2.89 0.35 10.65
C TYR A 148 2.10 1.32 9.79
N ASP A 149 1.32 2.21 10.42
CA ASP A 149 0.48 3.18 9.73
C ASP A 149 1.32 4.19 8.92
N LEU A 150 2.44 4.68 9.48
CA LEU A 150 3.35 5.58 8.77
C LEU A 150 4.00 4.91 7.57
N THR A 151 4.44 3.65 7.71
CA THR A 151 5.04 2.90 6.61
C THR A 151 4.00 2.63 5.51
N TRP A 152 2.77 2.28 5.88
CA TRP A 152 1.66 2.13 4.93
C TRP A 152 1.39 3.44 4.19
N ALA A 153 1.24 4.55 4.89
CA ALA A 153 0.97 5.86 4.28
C ALA A 153 2.10 6.29 3.34
N SER A 154 3.35 6.10 3.75
CA SER A 154 4.54 6.40 2.93
C SER A 154 4.58 5.52 1.67
N THR A 155 4.20 4.25 1.78
CA THR A 155 4.13 3.33 0.63
C THR A 155 3.07 3.79 -0.38
N ILE A 156 1.88 4.18 0.06
CA ILE A 156 0.81 4.71 -0.80
C ILE A 156 1.29 5.97 -1.55
N VAL A 157 1.90 6.92 -0.84
CA VAL A 157 2.47 8.15 -1.43
C VAL A 157 3.55 7.84 -2.46
N LYS A 158 4.49 6.94 -2.12
CA LYS A 158 5.58 6.50 -3.02
C LYS A 158 5.02 5.87 -4.31
N ARG A 159 4.05 4.97 -4.19
CA ARG A 159 3.40 4.31 -5.33
C ARG A 159 2.69 5.31 -6.23
N SER A 160 1.90 6.22 -5.65
CA SER A 160 1.21 7.27 -6.41
C SER A 160 2.20 8.17 -7.16
N TRP A 161 3.36 8.46 -6.55
CA TRP A 161 4.43 9.20 -7.20
C TRP A 161 5.06 8.41 -8.34
N GLN A 162 5.33 7.12 -8.14
CA GLN A 162 5.89 6.24 -9.18
C GLN A 162 4.97 6.14 -10.39
N GLN A 163 3.65 6.00 -10.18
CA GLN A 163 2.65 5.99 -11.26
C GLN A 163 2.65 7.32 -12.04
N LEU A 164 2.70 8.46 -11.33
CA LEU A 164 2.81 9.77 -11.96
C LEU A 164 4.07 9.87 -12.82
N HIS A 165 5.21 9.44 -12.27
CA HIS A 165 6.49 9.43 -12.98
C HIS A 165 6.41 8.59 -14.25
N GLN A 166 5.94 7.33 -14.15
CA GLN A 166 5.79 6.43 -15.30
C GLN A 166 4.89 7.03 -16.38
N THR A 167 3.78 7.66 -16.00
CA THR A 167 2.87 8.31 -16.94
C THR A 167 3.55 9.48 -17.67
N LEU A 168 4.31 10.30 -16.95
CA LEU A 168 5.02 11.44 -17.55
C LEU A 168 6.21 11.01 -18.39
N VAL A 169 6.88 9.90 -18.05
CA VAL A 169 7.91 9.28 -18.90
C VAL A 169 7.29 8.83 -20.23
N ALA A 170 6.16 8.13 -20.19
CA ALA A 170 5.45 7.68 -21.39
C ALA A 170 4.97 8.85 -22.27
N GLU A 171 4.67 10.01 -21.68
CA GLU A 171 4.30 11.24 -22.40
C GLU A 171 5.52 12.06 -22.88
N GLY A 172 6.76 11.63 -22.61
CA GLY A 172 7.99 12.39 -22.93
C GLY A 172 8.17 13.67 -22.12
N LYS A 173 7.53 13.77 -20.93
CA LYS A 173 7.50 14.98 -20.07
C LYS A 173 8.25 14.80 -18.74
N ALA A 174 9.06 13.78 -18.61
CA ALA A 174 9.73 13.46 -17.35
C ALA A 174 10.92 14.38 -17.03
N GLN A 175 11.47 15.07 -18.02
CA GLN A 175 12.73 15.84 -17.91
C GLN A 175 12.72 16.93 -16.82
N TRP A 176 11.55 17.40 -16.39
CA TRP A 176 11.42 18.43 -15.35
C TRP A 176 10.89 17.90 -14.03
N LEU A 177 10.61 16.60 -13.96
CA LEU A 177 9.88 16.03 -12.84
C LEU A 177 10.67 16.10 -11.53
N ASP A 178 11.98 15.90 -11.58
CA ASP A 178 12.84 15.99 -10.40
C ASP A 178 12.87 17.40 -9.79
N GLU A 179 12.89 18.44 -10.67
CA GLU A 179 12.82 19.84 -10.24
C GLU A 179 11.44 20.20 -9.65
N LEU A 180 10.37 19.53 -10.11
CA LEU A 180 8.99 19.82 -9.68
C LEU A 180 8.55 18.98 -8.48
N LYS A 181 9.21 17.85 -8.21
CA LYS A 181 8.89 16.93 -7.10
C LYS A 181 8.77 17.63 -5.74
N PRO A 182 9.68 18.55 -5.34
CA PRO A 182 9.60 19.24 -4.05
C PRO A 182 8.31 20.03 -3.84
N PHE A 183 7.66 20.45 -4.93
CA PHE A 183 6.42 21.24 -4.86
C PHE A 183 5.15 20.38 -4.77
N VAL A 184 5.22 19.09 -5.03
CA VAL A 184 4.04 18.22 -5.19
C VAL A 184 3.87 17.25 -4.04
N ALA A 185 4.94 16.56 -3.67
CA ALA A 185 4.86 15.42 -2.76
C ALA A 185 5.01 15.79 -1.27
N GLY A 186 5.09 17.07 -0.91
CA GLY A 186 5.29 17.48 0.48
C GLY A 186 6.61 16.99 1.10
N VAL A 187 7.57 16.57 0.25
CA VAL A 187 8.82 15.92 0.67
C VAL A 187 9.77 16.90 1.38
N VAL A 188 9.55 18.19 1.21
CA VAL A 188 10.41 19.24 1.77
C VAL A 188 9.56 20.19 2.61
N ALA A 189 10.00 20.47 3.83
CA ALA A 189 9.30 21.39 4.74
C ALA A 189 9.15 22.81 4.15
N VAL A 190 10.13 23.24 3.34
CA VAL A 190 10.08 24.53 2.62
C VAL A 190 10.34 24.25 1.15
N PRO A 191 9.34 24.45 0.27
CA PRO A 191 9.55 24.27 -1.18
C PRO A 191 10.54 25.31 -1.71
N PRO A 192 11.34 24.96 -2.76
CA PRO A 192 12.29 25.88 -3.36
C PRO A 192 11.58 27.11 -3.97
N ASN A 193 12.34 28.19 -4.17
CA ASN A 193 11.81 29.41 -4.79
C ASN A 193 11.37 29.12 -6.24
N GLN A 194 10.12 29.45 -6.57
CA GLN A 194 9.57 29.23 -7.91
C GLN A 194 10.28 30.04 -8.99
N GLU A 195 10.77 31.24 -8.68
CA GLU A 195 11.48 32.11 -9.63
C GLU A 195 12.82 31.51 -10.03
N GLU A 196 13.56 30.97 -9.04
CA GLU A 196 14.84 30.28 -9.28
C GLU A 196 14.65 28.99 -10.10
N VAL A 197 13.62 28.21 -9.78
CA VAL A 197 13.32 26.98 -10.54
C VAL A 197 12.88 27.32 -11.97
N ALA A 198 12.05 28.33 -12.17
CA ALA A 198 11.62 28.79 -13.48
C ALA A 198 12.82 29.26 -14.33
N ALA A 199 13.77 30.01 -13.72
CA ALA A 199 14.98 30.43 -14.39
C ALA A 199 15.87 29.26 -14.81
N ARG A 200 16.06 28.25 -13.94
CA ARG A 200 16.81 27.02 -14.28
C ARG A 200 16.17 26.23 -15.42
N LEU A 201 14.84 26.17 -15.45
CA LEU A 201 14.09 25.48 -16.50
C LEU A 201 13.93 26.30 -17.77
N GLY A 202 14.36 27.55 -17.79
CA GLY A 202 14.25 28.46 -18.96
C GLY A 202 12.81 28.80 -19.32
N VAL A 203 11.88 28.85 -18.33
CA VAL A 203 10.46 29.12 -18.57
C VAL A 203 9.96 30.31 -17.74
N PRO A 204 8.92 31.01 -18.20
CA PRO A 204 8.26 32.03 -17.39
C PRO A 204 7.65 31.42 -16.11
N VAL A 205 7.70 32.17 -15.01
CA VAL A 205 7.13 31.74 -13.71
C VAL A 205 5.63 31.39 -13.82
N ALA A 206 4.89 32.10 -14.65
CA ALA A 206 3.48 31.81 -14.93
C ALA A 206 3.28 30.42 -15.55
N THR A 207 4.18 30.03 -16.46
CA THR A 207 4.20 28.69 -17.08
C THR A 207 4.49 27.62 -16.03
N LEU A 208 5.51 27.83 -15.19
CA LEU A 208 5.85 26.93 -14.08
C LEU A 208 4.64 26.73 -13.14
N ARG A 209 3.95 27.81 -12.75
CA ARG A 209 2.74 27.73 -11.89
C ARG A 209 1.63 26.90 -12.53
N THR A 210 1.44 27.05 -13.84
CA THR A 210 0.46 26.23 -14.58
C THR A 210 0.83 24.76 -14.57
N TRP A 211 2.12 24.44 -14.80
CA TRP A 211 2.62 23.06 -14.73
C TRP A 211 2.44 22.45 -13.34
N LEU A 212 2.81 23.18 -12.29
CA LEU A 212 2.64 22.75 -10.91
C LEU A 212 1.18 22.50 -10.53
N SER A 213 0.27 23.37 -11.00
CA SER A 213 -1.17 23.19 -10.77
C SER A 213 -1.68 21.88 -11.39
N ARG A 214 -1.34 21.63 -12.66
CA ARG A 214 -1.73 20.42 -13.39
C ARG A 214 -1.09 19.16 -12.77
N LEU A 215 0.19 19.25 -12.40
CA LEU A 215 0.92 18.14 -11.79
C LEU A 215 0.32 17.76 -10.42
N ARG A 216 0.01 18.75 -9.59
CA ARG A 216 -0.66 18.54 -8.28
C ARG A 216 -2.04 17.94 -8.43
N GLN A 217 -2.81 18.36 -9.44
CA GLN A 217 -4.12 17.78 -9.69
C GLN A 217 -3.99 16.32 -10.07
N ARG A 218 -3.10 16.00 -11.02
CA ARG A 218 -2.85 14.64 -11.49
C ARG A 218 -2.35 13.72 -10.38
N TYR A 219 -1.44 14.23 -9.53
CA TYR A 219 -0.97 13.49 -8.37
C TYR A 219 -2.09 13.21 -7.36
N ARG A 220 -2.96 14.18 -7.08
CA ARG A 220 -4.13 13.98 -6.21
C ARG A 220 -5.10 12.94 -6.75
N GLU A 221 -5.32 12.91 -8.05
CA GLU A 221 -6.16 11.91 -8.71
C GLU A 221 -5.57 10.51 -8.56
N LEU A 222 -4.27 10.35 -8.79
CA LEU A 222 -3.56 9.08 -8.60
C LEU A 222 -3.55 8.63 -7.14
N LEU A 223 -3.26 9.54 -6.21
CA LEU A 223 -3.29 9.23 -4.78
C LEU A 223 -4.70 8.80 -4.33
N ARG A 224 -5.73 9.47 -4.82
CA ARG A 224 -7.12 9.11 -4.55
C ARG A 224 -7.46 7.74 -5.12
N ALA A 225 -7.02 7.44 -6.35
CA ALA A 225 -7.22 6.14 -6.97
C ALA A 225 -6.50 5.03 -6.20
N GLU A 226 -5.25 5.25 -5.76
CA GLU A 226 -4.51 4.28 -4.96
C GLU A 226 -5.20 4.03 -3.60
N VAL A 227 -5.65 5.09 -2.90
CA VAL A 227 -6.39 4.94 -1.64
C VAL A 227 -7.73 4.24 -1.85
N ALA A 228 -8.41 4.48 -2.98
CA ALA A 228 -9.67 3.81 -3.29
C ALA A 228 -9.52 2.28 -3.40
N THR A 229 -8.33 1.78 -3.74
CA THR A 229 -8.07 0.33 -3.76
C THR A 229 -7.97 -0.29 -2.37
N THR A 230 -7.74 0.52 -1.34
CA THR A 230 -7.52 0.07 0.06
C THR A 230 -8.78 0.04 0.92
N VAL A 231 -9.88 0.58 0.44
CA VAL A 231 -11.17 0.62 1.13
C VAL A 231 -12.20 -0.26 0.41
N SER A 232 -13.16 -0.76 1.15
CA SER A 232 -14.27 -1.55 0.59
C SER A 232 -15.40 -0.67 0.05
N ASP A 233 -15.69 0.45 0.71
CA ASP A 233 -16.71 1.41 0.29
C ASP A 233 -16.04 2.67 -0.29
N PRO A 234 -16.39 3.08 -1.53
CA PRO A 234 -15.93 4.34 -2.12
C PRO A 234 -16.24 5.58 -1.27
N ALA A 235 -17.26 5.54 -0.42
CA ALA A 235 -17.59 6.62 0.51
C ALA A 235 -16.47 6.87 1.54
N ASP A 236 -15.72 5.83 1.90
CA ASP A 236 -14.63 5.90 2.90
C ASP A 236 -13.34 6.52 2.36
N VAL A 237 -13.19 6.68 1.05
CA VAL A 237 -11.96 7.21 0.41
C VAL A 237 -11.54 8.55 1.00
N ASN A 238 -12.49 9.46 1.23
CA ASN A 238 -12.17 10.80 1.76
C ASN A 238 -11.70 10.74 3.22
N GLU A 239 -12.24 9.81 4.00
CA GLU A 239 -11.82 9.61 5.39
C GLU A 239 -10.43 8.97 5.44
N GLU A 240 -10.16 7.99 4.58
CA GLU A 240 -8.87 7.34 4.51
C GLU A 240 -7.76 8.29 4.00
N LEU A 241 -8.07 9.19 3.07
CA LEU A 241 -7.16 10.28 2.65
C LEU A 241 -6.83 11.23 3.81
N ARG A 242 -7.83 11.62 4.63
CA ARG A 242 -7.58 12.45 5.81
C ARG A 242 -6.73 11.71 6.85
N TYR A 243 -6.97 10.41 7.00
CA TYR A 243 -6.17 9.58 7.89
C TYR A 243 -4.72 9.50 7.41
N LEU A 244 -4.49 9.19 6.14
CA LEU A 244 -3.17 9.15 5.51
C LEU A 244 -2.42 10.48 5.73
N HIS A 245 -3.07 11.61 5.49
CA HIS A 245 -2.48 12.93 5.73
C HIS A 245 -2.10 13.12 7.20
N ARG A 246 -2.98 12.74 8.14
CA ARG A 246 -2.71 12.86 9.58
C ARG A 246 -1.49 12.05 9.99
N VAL A 247 -1.38 10.82 9.51
CA VAL A 247 -0.27 9.91 9.82
C VAL A 247 1.06 10.44 9.30
N LEU A 248 1.07 11.11 8.14
CA LEU A 248 2.29 11.68 7.54
C LEU A 248 2.75 13.00 8.20
N MET A 249 1.90 13.63 9.03
CA MET A 249 2.21 14.89 9.71
C MET A 249 2.75 14.68 11.15
N VAL A 250 2.89 13.44 11.60
CA VAL A 250 3.52 13.06 12.87
C VAL A 250 5.03 13.05 12.70
#